data_0315fa3913b4f38b79dcf6978dbe8417
#
_entry.id   0315fa3913b4f38b79dcf6978dbe8417
#
_cell.length_a   1.000
_cell.length_b   1.000
_cell.length_c   1.000
_cell.angle_alpha   90.00
_cell.angle_beta   90.00
_cell.angle_gamma   90.00
#
_symmetry.space_group_name_H-M   'P 1'
#
loop_
_entity.id
_entity.type
_entity.pdbx_description
1 polymer ?
#
loop_
_entity_poly.entity_id
_entity_poly.type
_entity_poly.pdbx_seq_one_letter_code
_entity_poly.pdbx_strand_id
1 'polypeptide(L)'
;MLNKQYYVEKAKVDRLVARKNTKADFYNGIYDRYEYPVLTREFAPVHWRYDLDEETNPYFMERLGINAVMNSGAIYLNGKYYLVVRVEGNDRKSFFAVAESDTGIDGFHFWDYPVVLPDTCAEETNVYDMRLTQHEDGWIYGVFCSESKDKNDPDLSAAVAEAGIVRTKDLKTWERLDNLKTLRSSQQRNVVLHPEFVDGKYAFYTRPMDGFIETGSGGGIGFGLCDDITHAVIDEEKIISKRIYHTLTESKNGAGAVPIRGKKCWINIAHGVRNTAAGLRYVLYVFGTDLNDPSKVIAEPSGVFLVPLGKERVGDVSNVVFTNGAIARENGEVYIYYASCDTRMHVATTTIDKLEDYLFNTPQDPHRSPDCVKQRCELISKNLELLKNEK
;
A
#
# COMPACT_ATOMS: atom_id res chain seq x y z
N MET A 1 19.17 -27.69 -23.72
CA MET A 1 19.22 -26.54 -24.64
C MET A 1 18.15 -25.53 -24.26
N LEU A 2 18.34 -24.22 -24.61
CA LEU A 2 17.30 -23.21 -24.34
C LEU A 2 16.04 -23.51 -25.18
N ASN A 3 14.89 -23.68 -24.49
CA ASN A 3 13.61 -23.97 -25.11
C ASN A 3 13.18 -22.75 -25.96
N LYS A 4 12.78 -22.99 -27.21
CA LYS A 4 12.42 -21.92 -28.17
C LYS A 4 11.19 -21.11 -27.74
N GLN A 5 10.30 -21.66 -26.92
CA GLN A 5 9.14 -20.97 -26.39
C GLN A 5 9.54 -19.77 -25.48
N TYR A 6 10.74 -19.77 -24.90
CA TYR A 6 11.30 -18.62 -24.19
C TYR A 6 11.21 -17.31 -24.99
N TYR A 7 11.58 -17.33 -26.26
CA TYR A 7 11.57 -16.13 -27.09
C TYR A 7 10.15 -15.60 -27.35
N VAL A 8 9.19 -16.51 -27.42
CA VAL A 8 7.77 -16.14 -27.57
C VAL A 8 7.25 -15.44 -26.32
N GLU A 9 7.52 -16.01 -25.14
CA GLU A 9 7.10 -15.42 -23.87
C GLU A 9 7.85 -14.12 -23.57
N LYS A 10 9.17 -14.08 -23.83
CA LYS A 10 9.96 -12.84 -23.67
C LYS A 10 9.41 -11.71 -24.54
N ALA A 11 9.06 -11.95 -25.78
CA ALA A 11 8.47 -10.94 -26.65
C ALA A 11 7.11 -10.42 -26.15
N LYS A 12 6.35 -11.21 -25.37
CA LYS A 12 5.12 -10.73 -24.70
C LYS A 12 5.48 -9.76 -23.57
N VAL A 13 6.44 -10.10 -22.71
CA VAL A 13 6.92 -9.24 -21.63
C VAL A 13 7.45 -7.92 -22.21
N ASP A 14 8.31 -7.98 -23.25
CA ASP A 14 8.89 -6.79 -23.88
C ASP A 14 7.80 -5.84 -24.42
N ARG A 15 6.72 -6.38 -25.02
CA ARG A 15 5.58 -5.58 -25.48
C ARG A 15 4.81 -4.92 -24.32
N LEU A 16 4.66 -5.61 -23.19
CA LEU A 16 4.00 -5.04 -22.01
C LEU A 16 4.82 -3.89 -21.43
N VAL A 17 6.13 -4.08 -21.30
CA VAL A 17 7.05 -3.04 -20.82
C VAL A 17 7.06 -1.83 -21.75
N ALA A 18 7.06 -2.04 -23.06
CA ALA A 18 7.08 -0.95 -24.06
C ALA A 18 5.74 -0.22 -24.20
N ARG A 19 4.65 -0.77 -23.65
CA ARG A 19 3.30 -0.19 -23.79
C ARG A 19 3.20 1.13 -23.04
N LYS A 20 2.85 2.19 -23.78
CA LYS A 20 2.58 3.49 -23.19
C LYS A 20 1.23 3.48 -22.46
N ASN A 21 1.18 4.19 -21.34
CA ASN A 21 -0.01 4.32 -20.53
C ASN A 21 -0.58 5.74 -20.67
N THR A 22 -1.86 5.84 -20.93
CA THR A 22 -2.58 7.10 -21.11
C THR A 22 -3.62 7.29 -20.01
N LYS A 23 -3.98 8.54 -19.73
CA LYS A 23 -5.04 8.82 -18.78
C LYS A 23 -6.36 8.20 -19.25
N ALA A 24 -7.03 7.52 -18.35
CA ALA A 24 -8.36 6.97 -18.58
C ALA A 24 -9.41 8.10 -18.66
N ASP A 25 -10.51 7.83 -19.35
CA ASP A 25 -11.69 8.72 -19.33
C ASP A 25 -12.38 8.63 -17.96
N PHE A 26 -11.80 9.32 -17.01
CA PHE A 26 -12.28 9.41 -15.62
C PHE A 26 -11.96 10.80 -15.07
N TYR A 27 -12.94 11.46 -14.52
CA TYR A 27 -12.76 12.78 -13.92
C TYR A 27 -13.52 12.90 -12.59
N ASN A 28 -12.80 13.26 -11.54
CA ASN A 28 -13.39 13.66 -10.25
C ASN A 28 -12.79 14.95 -9.67
N GLY A 29 -11.88 15.59 -10.40
CA GLY A 29 -11.17 16.79 -9.97
C GLY A 29 -10.01 16.54 -9.00
N ILE A 30 -9.92 15.35 -8.38
CA ILE A 30 -8.97 15.06 -7.32
C ILE A 30 -7.72 14.38 -7.87
N TYR A 31 -7.89 13.33 -8.68
CA TYR A 31 -6.80 12.55 -9.27
C TYR A 31 -7.15 12.05 -10.67
N ASP A 32 -6.13 11.75 -11.46
CA ASP A 32 -6.24 11.07 -12.74
C ASP A 32 -5.98 9.57 -12.57
N ARG A 33 -6.69 8.74 -13.33
CA ARG A 33 -6.43 7.30 -13.49
C ARG A 33 -5.83 7.00 -14.86
N TYR A 34 -5.29 5.80 -15.02
CA TYR A 34 -4.68 5.35 -16.27
C TYR A 34 -5.35 4.10 -16.82
N GLU A 35 -5.28 3.93 -18.15
CA GLU A 35 -5.95 2.85 -18.89
C GLU A 35 -5.47 1.46 -18.50
N TYR A 36 -4.16 1.33 -18.23
CA TYR A 36 -3.55 0.04 -17.99
C TYR A 36 -2.95 -0.04 -16.58
N PRO A 37 -2.96 -1.25 -15.97
CA PRO A 37 -2.12 -1.50 -14.80
C PRO A 37 -0.64 -1.29 -15.16
N VAL A 38 0.12 -0.79 -14.19
CA VAL A 38 1.58 -0.57 -14.35
C VAL A 38 2.35 -1.87 -14.25
N LEU A 39 1.85 -2.84 -13.46
CA LEU A 39 2.40 -4.18 -13.33
C LEU A 39 1.28 -5.21 -13.18
N THR A 40 1.46 -6.35 -13.82
CA THR A 40 0.66 -7.57 -13.64
C THR A 40 1.61 -8.77 -13.59
N ARG A 41 1.11 -9.98 -13.28
CA ARG A 41 1.92 -11.20 -13.26
C ARG A 41 2.69 -11.45 -14.58
N GLU A 42 2.13 -10.98 -15.70
CA GLU A 42 2.72 -11.14 -17.02
C GLU A 42 3.99 -10.33 -17.25
N PHE A 43 4.25 -9.30 -16.41
CA PHE A 43 5.51 -8.53 -16.42
C PHE A 43 6.66 -9.29 -15.76
N ALA A 44 6.38 -10.33 -14.97
CA ALA A 44 7.41 -11.11 -14.30
C ALA A 44 8.36 -11.73 -15.33
N PRO A 45 9.69 -11.68 -15.10
CA PRO A 45 10.68 -12.24 -15.99
C PRO A 45 10.39 -13.71 -16.31
N VAL A 46 10.56 -14.11 -17.57
CA VAL A 46 10.25 -15.47 -18.02
C VAL A 46 11.06 -16.51 -17.23
N HIS A 47 12.31 -16.19 -16.91
CA HIS A 47 13.22 -17.07 -16.14
C HIS A 47 12.87 -17.19 -14.65
N TRP A 48 11.88 -16.44 -14.15
CA TRP A 48 11.32 -16.66 -12.81
C TRP A 48 10.16 -17.67 -12.81
N ARG A 49 9.52 -17.82 -13.97
CA ARG A 49 8.29 -18.57 -14.12
C ARG A 49 8.52 -19.96 -14.72
N TYR A 50 9.54 -20.10 -15.55
CA TYR A 50 9.83 -21.31 -16.32
C TYR A 50 11.23 -21.80 -16.10
N ASP A 51 11.38 -23.12 -15.98
CA ASP A 51 12.63 -23.79 -16.29
C ASP A 51 12.82 -23.70 -17.81
N LEU A 52 13.90 -23.06 -18.21
CA LEU A 52 14.16 -22.75 -19.63
C LEU A 52 14.87 -23.89 -20.38
N ASP A 53 15.31 -24.94 -19.68
CA ASP A 53 15.98 -26.07 -20.29
C ASP A 53 14.99 -27.04 -20.94
N GLU A 54 15.14 -27.25 -22.25
CA GLU A 54 14.31 -28.16 -23.04
C GLU A 54 14.39 -29.61 -22.54
N GLU A 55 15.51 -30.04 -21.94
CA GLU A 55 15.69 -31.40 -21.42
C GLU A 55 14.88 -31.65 -20.16
N THR A 56 14.81 -30.67 -19.27
CA THR A 56 14.08 -30.78 -18.00
C THR A 56 12.64 -30.24 -18.10
N ASN A 57 12.35 -29.41 -19.12
CA ASN A 57 11.03 -28.84 -19.36
C ASN A 57 10.64 -28.86 -20.85
N PRO A 58 10.49 -30.04 -21.47
CA PRO A 58 10.23 -30.15 -22.90
C PRO A 58 8.88 -29.54 -23.36
N TYR A 59 7.91 -29.44 -22.45
CA TYR A 59 6.58 -28.84 -22.72
C TYR A 59 6.50 -27.38 -22.30
N PHE A 60 7.60 -26.76 -21.83
CA PHE A 60 7.66 -25.40 -21.33
C PHE A 60 6.56 -25.10 -20.30
N MET A 61 6.42 -25.96 -19.31
CA MET A 61 5.45 -25.82 -18.22
C MET A 61 5.87 -24.75 -17.22
N GLU A 62 4.93 -23.92 -16.81
CA GLU A 62 5.09 -22.97 -15.70
C GLU A 62 4.86 -23.72 -14.37
N ARG A 63 5.91 -24.34 -13.81
CA ARG A 63 5.80 -25.20 -12.62
C ARG A 63 5.82 -24.41 -11.31
N LEU A 64 6.62 -23.34 -11.25
CA LEU A 64 6.75 -22.43 -10.12
C LEU A 64 5.99 -21.13 -10.41
N GLY A 65 4.79 -21.21 -10.93
CA GLY A 65 4.04 -20.07 -11.44
C GLY A 65 3.92 -18.90 -10.48
N ILE A 66 3.78 -17.71 -11.04
CA ILE A 66 3.43 -16.48 -10.33
C ILE A 66 1.93 -16.26 -10.45
N ASN A 67 1.26 -16.13 -9.30
CA ASN A 67 -0.18 -15.85 -9.24
C ASN A 67 -0.46 -14.36 -9.44
N ALA A 68 0.22 -13.50 -8.67
CA ALA A 68 -0.10 -12.08 -8.62
C ALA A 68 1.13 -11.20 -8.35
N VAL A 69 1.02 -9.93 -8.71
CA VAL A 69 1.92 -8.85 -8.32
C VAL A 69 1.09 -7.71 -7.75
N MET A 70 1.38 -7.28 -6.52
CA MET A 70 0.52 -6.35 -5.79
C MET A 70 1.26 -5.59 -4.70
N ASN A 71 0.60 -4.64 -4.04
CA ASN A 71 0.97 -4.04 -2.76
C ASN A 71 2.44 -3.62 -2.67
N SER A 72 2.85 -2.68 -3.53
CA SER A 72 4.23 -2.23 -3.60
C SER A 72 4.52 -1.03 -2.71
N GLY A 73 5.64 -1.05 -2.00
CA GLY A 73 6.33 0.17 -1.57
C GLY A 73 6.85 0.93 -2.80
N ALA A 74 6.94 2.25 -2.70
CA ALA A 74 7.35 3.09 -3.81
C ALA A 74 8.34 4.17 -3.36
N ILE A 75 9.33 4.46 -4.20
CA ILE A 75 10.32 5.50 -3.93
C ILE A 75 10.84 6.10 -5.24
N TYR A 76 11.17 7.39 -5.21
CA TYR A 76 11.88 8.04 -6.30
C TYR A 76 13.35 8.22 -5.90
N LEU A 77 14.25 7.65 -6.68
CA LEU A 77 15.67 7.65 -6.38
C LEU A 77 16.48 7.81 -7.67
N ASN A 78 17.49 8.70 -7.67
CA ASN A 78 18.42 8.87 -8.80
C ASN A 78 17.73 9.07 -10.16
N GLY A 79 16.63 9.81 -10.20
CA GLY A 79 15.94 10.13 -11.46
C GLY A 79 14.92 9.09 -11.93
N LYS A 80 14.72 7.99 -11.19
CA LYS A 80 13.81 6.90 -11.53
C LYS A 80 12.78 6.61 -10.45
N TYR A 81 11.68 6.01 -10.86
CA TYR A 81 10.63 5.49 -9.99
C TYR A 81 10.88 4.01 -9.72
N TYR A 82 10.92 3.62 -8.45
CA TYR A 82 11.09 2.24 -8.02
C TYR A 82 9.89 1.76 -7.22
N LEU A 83 9.49 0.54 -7.50
CA LEU A 83 8.48 -0.19 -6.76
C LEU A 83 9.14 -1.44 -6.16
N VAL A 84 9.02 -1.63 -4.85
CA VAL A 84 9.32 -2.93 -4.22
C VAL A 84 8.01 -3.67 -4.09
N VAL A 85 7.79 -4.58 -5.02
CA VAL A 85 6.50 -5.23 -5.28
C VAL A 85 6.41 -6.53 -4.51
N ARG A 86 5.27 -6.83 -3.91
CA ARG A 86 4.92 -8.17 -3.48
C ARG A 86 4.63 -9.02 -4.72
N VAL A 87 5.39 -10.07 -4.90
CA VAL A 87 5.15 -11.10 -5.90
C VAL A 87 4.69 -12.36 -5.18
N GLU A 88 3.52 -12.87 -5.52
CA GLU A 88 2.94 -14.08 -4.92
C GLU A 88 2.99 -15.25 -5.90
N GLY A 89 3.53 -16.38 -5.45
CA GLY A 89 3.55 -17.63 -6.18
C GLY A 89 2.21 -18.36 -6.14
N ASN A 90 2.04 -19.36 -7.01
CA ASN A 90 0.89 -20.26 -6.98
C ASN A 90 0.79 -21.09 -5.68
N ASP A 91 1.87 -21.17 -4.93
CA ASP A 91 1.96 -21.78 -3.61
C ASP A 91 1.56 -20.86 -2.47
N ARG A 92 1.13 -19.61 -2.80
CA ARG A 92 0.77 -18.55 -1.85
C ARG A 92 1.93 -18.01 -1.00
N LYS A 93 3.16 -18.33 -1.35
CA LYS A 93 4.33 -17.69 -0.76
C LYS A 93 4.63 -16.39 -1.49
N SER A 94 4.94 -15.37 -0.72
CA SER A 94 5.31 -14.06 -1.27
C SER A 94 6.79 -13.80 -1.12
N PHE A 95 7.32 -13.02 -2.04
CA PHE A 95 8.66 -12.46 -1.98
C PHE A 95 8.61 -11.02 -2.54
N PHE A 96 9.67 -10.24 -2.31
CA PHE A 96 9.78 -8.89 -2.84
C PHE A 96 10.62 -8.87 -4.10
N ALA A 97 10.27 -7.97 -5.00
CA ALA A 97 10.99 -7.74 -6.23
C ALA A 97 11.01 -6.24 -6.58
N VAL A 98 12.13 -5.76 -7.10
CA VAL A 98 12.25 -4.38 -7.53
C VAL A 98 11.84 -4.25 -8.99
N ALA A 99 10.94 -3.32 -9.27
CA ALA A 99 10.62 -2.86 -10.62
C ALA A 99 10.95 -1.37 -10.75
N GLU A 100 11.51 -0.96 -11.88
CA GLU A 100 11.88 0.44 -12.14
C GLU A 100 11.23 1.00 -13.39
N SER A 101 11.02 2.33 -13.42
CA SER A 101 10.49 3.09 -14.54
C SER A 101 11.08 4.49 -14.59
N ASP A 102 11.25 5.04 -15.79
CA ASP A 102 11.66 6.43 -15.99
C ASP A 102 10.50 7.43 -15.87
N THR A 103 9.24 6.98 -16.02
CA THR A 103 8.05 7.83 -16.08
C THR A 103 7.18 7.75 -14.84
N GLY A 104 7.21 6.62 -14.13
CA GLY A 104 6.32 6.32 -13.00
C GLY A 104 4.90 5.92 -13.38
N ILE A 105 4.52 5.97 -14.66
CA ILE A 105 3.18 5.62 -15.15
C ILE A 105 3.21 4.47 -16.17
N ASP A 106 4.34 4.23 -16.81
CA ASP A 106 4.58 3.14 -17.76
C ASP A 106 6.04 2.71 -17.76
N GLY A 107 6.40 1.73 -18.59
CA GLY A 107 7.78 1.29 -18.77
C GLY A 107 8.37 0.55 -17.57
N PHE A 108 7.55 0.16 -16.60
CA PHE A 108 8.04 -0.64 -15.48
C PHE A 108 8.55 -1.99 -15.95
N HIS A 109 9.75 -2.35 -15.47
CA HIS A 109 10.34 -3.66 -15.66
C HIS A 109 11.02 -4.14 -14.39
N PHE A 110 10.93 -5.42 -14.11
CA PHE A 110 11.60 -6.04 -12.96
C PHE A 110 13.10 -6.16 -13.17
N TRP A 111 13.86 -6.07 -12.09
CA TRP A 111 15.26 -6.50 -12.09
C TRP A 111 15.35 -8.02 -12.27
N ASP A 112 16.54 -8.51 -12.62
CA ASP A 112 16.73 -9.94 -12.95
C ASP A 112 16.54 -10.89 -11.75
N TYR A 113 16.75 -10.39 -10.52
CA TYR A 113 16.64 -11.16 -9.29
C TYR A 113 15.66 -10.55 -8.31
N PRO A 114 14.92 -11.39 -7.56
CA PRO A 114 14.14 -10.94 -6.41
C PRO A 114 15.02 -10.30 -5.33
N VAL A 115 14.38 -9.57 -4.42
CA VAL A 115 15.03 -9.12 -3.18
C VAL A 115 15.27 -10.32 -2.28
N VAL A 116 16.51 -10.57 -1.92
CA VAL A 116 16.86 -11.61 -0.96
C VAL A 116 17.01 -10.95 0.41
N LEU A 117 16.07 -11.26 1.31
CA LEU A 117 16.12 -10.80 2.70
C LEU A 117 16.79 -11.87 3.57
N PRO A 118 17.66 -11.47 4.53
CA PRO A 118 18.12 -12.39 5.56
C PRO A 118 16.93 -12.92 6.38
N ASP A 119 16.96 -14.22 6.70
CA ASP A 119 15.97 -14.84 7.57
C ASP A 119 16.12 -14.34 9.01
N THR A 120 14.98 -14.17 9.68
CA THR A 120 14.96 -13.83 11.12
C THR A 120 14.86 -15.06 12.00
N CYS A 121 14.07 -16.05 11.59
CA CYS A 121 13.88 -17.31 12.31
C CYS A 121 13.36 -18.38 11.36
N ALA A 122 13.52 -19.65 11.76
CA ALA A 122 13.06 -20.80 10.98
C ALA A 122 11.53 -20.89 10.85
N GLU A 123 10.80 -20.17 11.68
CA GLU A 123 9.33 -20.15 11.69
C GLU A 123 8.72 -19.07 10.76
N GLU A 124 9.51 -18.13 10.25
CA GLU A 124 9.04 -17.14 9.27
C GLU A 124 8.58 -17.86 7.99
N THR A 125 7.30 -17.77 7.71
CA THR A 125 6.67 -18.53 6.62
C THR A 125 6.32 -17.67 5.42
N ASN A 126 6.14 -16.36 5.62
CA ASN A 126 5.75 -15.44 4.56
C ASN A 126 6.12 -13.99 4.89
N VAL A 127 6.47 -13.22 3.86
CA VAL A 127 6.75 -11.77 3.96
C VAL A 127 6.01 -11.03 2.87
N TYR A 128 5.34 -9.89 3.21
CA TYR A 128 4.54 -9.17 2.24
C TYR A 128 4.26 -7.71 2.63
N ASP A 129 3.78 -6.94 1.66
CA ASP A 129 3.23 -5.60 1.83
C ASP A 129 4.24 -4.58 2.38
N MET A 130 5.43 -4.50 1.77
CA MET A 130 6.47 -3.55 2.16
C MET A 130 6.07 -2.09 1.86
N ARG A 131 6.34 -1.20 2.82
CA ARG A 131 6.34 0.26 2.67
C ARG A 131 7.78 0.74 2.67
N LEU A 132 8.12 1.64 1.76
CA LEU A 132 9.46 2.21 1.67
C LEU A 132 9.46 3.64 2.20
N THR A 133 10.25 3.88 3.23
CA THR A 133 10.43 5.22 3.81
C THR A 133 11.86 5.69 3.59
N GLN A 134 12.03 6.78 2.83
CA GLN A 134 13.27 7.52 2.83
C GLN A 134 13.27 8.40 4.07
N HIS A 135 14.03 8.00 5.07
CA HIS A 135 14.06 8.67 6.37
C HIS A 135 15.14 9.75 6.41
N GLU A 136 14.93 10.77 7.23
CA GLU A 136 15.86 11.91 7.35
C GLU A 136 17.24 11.54 7.90
N ASP A 137 17.41 10.38 8.56
CA ASP A 137 18.71 9.84 8.95
C ASP A 137 19.54 9.33 7.74
N GLY A 138 18.96 9.42 6.54
CA GLY A 138 19.59 9.06 5.28
C GLY A 138 19.51 7.58 4.93
N TRP A 139 18.78 6.73 5.66
CA TRP A 139 18.46 5.37 5.27
C TRP A 139 17.13 5.29 4.52
N ILE A 140 16.99 4.27 3.69
CA ILE A 140 15.72 3.81 3.14
C ILE A 140 15.31 2.59 3.96
N TYR A 141 14.19 2.71 4.67
CA TYR A 141 13.64 1.61 5.45
C TYR A 141 12.50 0.94 4.68
N GLY A 142 12.47 -0.39 4.74
CA GLY A 142 11.33 -1.19 4.33
C GLY A 142 10.63 -1.75 5.57
N VAL A 143 9.36 -1.42 5.77
CA VAL A 143 8.53 -2.00 6.83
C VAL A 143 7.46 -2.86 6.19
N PHE A 144 7.35 -4.12 6.61
CA PHE A 144 6.50 -5.12 5.96
C PHE A 144 5.87 -6.08 6.97
N CYS A 145 4.91 -6.88 6.53
CA CYS A 145 4.35 -7.94 7.36
C CYS A 145 5.23 -9.18 7.27
N SER A 146 5.66 -9.67 8.42
CA SER A 146 6.35 -10.96 8.64
C SER A 146 5.37 -11.91 9.30
N GLU A 147 5.06 -13.02 8.65
CA GLU A 147 4.22 -14.08 9.19
C GLU A 147 5.07 -15.26 9.63
N SER A 148 4.76 -15.79 10.82
CA SER A 148 5.37 -16.98 11.36
C SER A 148 4.29 -17.96 11.82
N LYS A 149 4.63 -19.26 11.89
CA LYS A 149 3.78 -20.24 12.56
C LYS A 149 3.72 -19.92 14.05
N ASP A 150 2.54 -20.01 14.64
CA ASP A 150 2.41 -19.90 16.09
C ASP A 150 2.94 -21.17 16.73
N LYS A 151 4.08 -21.08 17.44
CA LYS A 151 4.71 -22.19 18.15
C LYS A 151 3.91 -22.69 19.35
N ASN A 152 3.04 -21.82 19.90
CA ASN A 152 2.28 -22.09 21.11
C ASN A 152 0.91 -22.69 20.82
N ASP A 153 0.49 -22.73 19.56
CA ASP A 153 -0.79 -23.28 19.13
C ASP A 153 -0.58 -24.65 18.46
N PRO A 154 -1.28 -25.72 18.91
CA PRO A 154 -1.20 -27.04 18.27
C PRO A 154 -1.82 -27.09 16.88
N ASP A 155 -2.65 -26.10 16.50
CA ASP A 155 -3.19 -25.98 15.15
C ASP A 155 -2.08 -25.59 14.17
N LEU A 156 -1.79 -26.46 13.21
CA LEU A 156 -0.77 -26.22 12.19
C LEU A 156 -1.09 -25.04 11.25
N SER A 157 -2.32 -24.56 11.24
CA SER A 157 -2.75 -23.39 10.50
C SER A 157 -2.63 -22.08 11.29
N ALA A 158 -2.36 -22.14 12.59
CA ALA A 158 -2.21 -20.97 13.44
C ALA A 158 -0.94 -20.19 13.08
N ALA A 159 -1.09 -18.87 13.01
CA ALA A 159 -0.02 -17.96 12.62
C ALA A 159 -0.03 -16.69 13.46
N VAL A 160 1.12 -16.03 13.53
CA VAL A 160 1.30 -14.69 14.09
C VAL A 160 1.85 -13.76 13.03
N ALA A 161 1.50 -12.49 13.10
CA ALA A 161 1.97 -11.45 12.20
C ALA A 161 2.66 -10.33 12.99
N GLU A 162 3.87 -10.01 12.59
CA GLU A 162 4.68 -8.93 13.15
C GLU A 162 5.08 -7.92 12.06
N ALA A 163 5.55 -6.76 12.45
CA ALA A 163 6.12 -5.80 11.51
C ALA A 163 7.62 -6.05 11.37
N GLY A 164 8.03 -6.61 10.24
CA GLY A 164 9.44 -6.77 9.87
C GLY A 164 10.04 -5.45 9.41
N ILE A 165 11.31 -5.21 9.72
CA ILE A 165 12.05 -4.01 9.34
C ILE A 165 13.33 -4.40 8.61
N VAL A 166 13.57 -3.74 7.48
CA VAL A 166 14.85 -3.79 6.76
C VAL A 166 15.31 -2.38 6.42
N ARG A 167 16.59 -2.22 6.15
CA ARG A 167 17.11 -0.96 5.61
C ARG A 167 18.06 -1.18 4.44
N THR A 168 18.19 -0.17 3.60
CA THR A 168 19.05 -0.18 2.42
C THR A 168 19.50 1.24 2.06
N LYS A 169 20.50 1.33 1.18
CA LYS A 169 20.90 2.60 0.53
C LYS A 169 20.67 2.59 -0.98
N ASP A 170 20.48 1.42 -1.57
CA ASP A 170 20.56 1.20 -3.03
C ASP A 170 19.46 0.27 -3.58
N LEU A 171 18.56 -0.23 -2.74
CA LEU A 171 17.54 -1.24 -3.03
C LEU A 171 18.10 -2.61 -3.46
N LYS A 172 19.43 -2.81 -3.40
CA LYS A 172 20.11 -4.05 -3.77
C LYS A 172 20.61 -4.81 -2.56
N THR A 173 21.26 -4.09 -1.66
CA THR A 173 21.79 -4.65 -0.42
C THR A 173 20.86 -4.32 0.72
N TRP A 174 20.34 -5.33 1.38
CA TRP A 174 19.36 -5.20 2.46
C TRP A 174 19.92 -5.72 3.76
N GLU A 175 19.76 -4.93 4.81
CA GLU A 175 20.05 -5.32 6.19
C GLU A 175 18.73 -5.55 6.92
N ARG A 176 18.57 -6.74 7.52
CA ARG A 176 17.41 -7.06 8.36
C ARG A 176 17.64 -6.56 9.78
N LEU A 177 16.67 -5.83 10.30
CA LEU A 177 16.61 -5.37 11.69
C LEU A 177 15.63 -6.25 12.49
N ASP A 178 15.59 -6.06 13.81
CA ASP A 178 14.60 -6.73 14.65
C ASP A 178 13.18 -6.33 14.23
N ASN A 179 12.23 -7.25 14.34
CA ASN A 179 10.83 -6.95 14.15
C ASN A 179 10.36 -5.96 15.22
N LEU A 180 9.50 -5.01 14.81
CA LEU A 180 8.89 -4.05 15.73
C LEU A 180 8.07 -4.78 16.81
N LYS A 181 8.32 -4.44 18.07
CA LYS A 181 7.56 -4.91 19.22
C LYS A 181 6.72 -3.77 19.80
N THR A 182 5.49 -4.07 20.18
CA THR A 182 4.63 -3.15 20.91
C THR A 182 4.15 -3.83 22.19
N LEU A 183 4.10 -3.09 23.29
CA LEU A 183 3.67 -3.66 24.57
C LEU A 183 2.17 -3.91 24.64
N ARG A 184 1.40 -3.20 23.81
CA ARG A 184 -0.08 -3.26 23.82
C ARG A 184 -0.66 -4.41 23.00
N SER A 185 -0.01 -4.80 21.91
CA SER A 185 -0.50 -5.82 21.00
C SER A 185 0.61 -6.78 20.62
N SER A 186 0.29 -8.07 20.66
CA SER A 186 1.22 -9.12 20.21
C SER A 186 1.37 -9.18 18.70
N GLN A 187 0.44 -8.58 17.95
CA GLN A 187 0.42 -8.63 16.48
C GLN A 187 0.26 -7.24 15.87
N GLN A 188 1.01 -7.00 14.81
CA GLN A 188 1.01 -5.73 14.09
C GLN A 188 0.98 -5.98 12.59
N ARG A 189 0.14 -5.23 11.88
CA ARG A 189 0.09 -5.22 10.41
C ARG A 189 -0.02 -3.78 9.91
N ASN A 190 0.34 -3.55 8.65
CA ASN A 190 0.26 -2.25 7.99
C ASN A 190 0.96 -1.13 8.77
N VAL A 191 2.10 -1.48 9.34
CA VAL A 191 2.96 -0.52 10.02
C VAL A 191 3.67 0.33 8.98
N VAL A 192 3.75 1.64 9.25
CA VAL A 192 4.41 2.62 8.40
C VAL A 192 5.36 3.45 9.25
N LEU A 193 6.61 3.54 8.87
CA LEU A 193 7.58 4.44 9.46
C LEU A 193 7.34 5.86 8.92
N HIS A 194 7.23 6.84 9.82
CA HIS A 194 7.20 8.26 9.47
C HIS A 194 8.56 8.69 8.88
N PRO A 195 8.61 9.57 7.87
CA PRO A 195 9.89 9.90 7.21
C PRO A 195 10.81 10.82 8.01
N GLU A 196 10.30 11.47 9.06
CA GLU A 196 11.06 12.37 9.93
C GLU A 196 10.99 11.90 11.38
N PHE A 197 11.99 12.29 12.19
CA PHE A 197 11.91 12.11 13.64
C PHE A 197 10.78 12.94 14.23
N VAL A 198 10.16 12.41 15.26
CA VAL A 198 9.18 13.13 16.09
C VAL A 198 9.73 13.13 17.52
N ASP A 199 9.94 14.31 18.09
CA ASP A 199 10.59 14.48 19.40
C ASP A 199 11.94 13.76 19.49
N GLY A 200 12.69 13.71 18.38
CA GLY A 200 14.00 13.05 18.28
C GLY A 200 13.96 11.52 18.22
N LYS A 201 12.78 10.93 18.05
CA LYS A 201 12.55 9.48 17.99
C LYS A 201 11.98 9.05 16.64
N TYR A 202 12.18 7.78 16.28
CA TYR A 202 11.48 7.17 15.15
C TYR A 202 9.99 7.04 15.47
N ALA A 203 9.14 7.48 14.55
CA ALA A 203 7.70 7.45 14.71
C ALA A 203 7.03 6.46 13.78
N PHE A 204 6.09 5.69 14.29
CA PHE A 204 5.38 4.66 13.53
C PHE A 204 3.87 4.85 13.58
N TYR A 205 3.24 4.72 12.43
CA TYR A 205 1.81 4.41 12.35
C TYR A 205 1.66 2.90 12.45
N THR A 206 0.85 2.45 13.39
CA THR A 206 0.68 1.03 13.71
C THR A 206 -0.75 0.59 13.46
N ARG A 207 -0.98 -0.71 13.51
CA ARG A 207 -2.32 -1.30 13.54
C ARG A 207 -2.35 -2.48 14.50
N PRO A 208 -2.59 -2.23 15.79
CA PRO A 208 -2.66 -3.28 16.79
C PRO A 208 -3.82 -4.22 16.50
N MET A 209 -3.58 -5.52 16.67
CA MET A 209 -4.57 -6.57 16.48
C MET A 209 -4.46 -7.59 17.61
N ASP A 210 -5.60 -8.13 18.07
CA ASP A 210 -5.61 -9.13 19.12
C ASP A 210 -5.27 -10.53 18.60
N GLY A 211 -5.51 -10.80 17.31
CA GLY A 211 -5.21 -12.06 16.64
C GLY A 211 -4.76 -11.88 15.20
N PHE A 212 -4.45 -13.00 14.53
CA PHE A 212 -3.94 -12.99 13.16
C PHE A 212 -4.90 -12.33 12.14
N ILE A 213 -6.21 -12.59 12.25
CA ILE A 213 -7.25 -11.99 11.41
C ILE A 213 -8.14 -11.06 12.24
N GLU A 214 -8.45 -11.48 13.45
CA GLU A 214 -9.37 -10.78 14.34
C GLU A 214 -8.73 -9.51 14.89
N THR A 215 -9.46 -8.42 14.75
CA THR A 215 -8.99 -7.13 15.24
C THR A 215 -9.22 -6.96 16.74
N GLY A 216 -10.21 -7.66 17.30
CA GLY A 216 -10.57 -7.57 18.71
C GLY A 216 -10.81 -6.13 19.16
N SER A 217 -10.03 -5.69 20.15
CA SER A 217 -10.02 -4.30 20.64
C SER A 217 -9.21 -3.34 19.76
N GLY A 218 -8.44 -3.88 18.80
CA GLY A 218 -7.60 -3.15 17.85
C GLY A 218 -8.31 -2.81 16.54
N GLY A 219 -7.56 -2.78 15.45
CA GLY A 219 -8.03 -2.57 14.07
C GLY A 219 -8.20 -1.11 13.65
N GLY A 220 -7.84 -0.15 14.52
CA GLY A 220 -7.66 1.26 14.21
C GLY A 220 -6.20 1.58 13.84
N ILE A 221 -5.93 2.80 13.38
CA ILE A 221 -4.56 3.28 13.18
C ILE A 221 -4.03 3.80 14.51
N GLY A 222 -2.92 3.23 14.98
CA GLY A 222 -2.18 3.68 16.13
C GLY A 222 -1.01 4.59 15.72
N PHE A 223 -0.40 5.23 16.72
CA PHE A 223 0.82 6.00 16.58
C PHE A 223 1.70 5.75 17.82
N GLY A 224 2.98 5.52 17.62
CA GLY A 224 3.93 5.29 18.68
C GLY A 224 5.35 5.69 18.31
N LEU A 225 6.17 5.93 19.32
CA LEU A 225 7.56 6.36 19.18
C LEU A 225 8.52 5.27 19.63
N CYS A 226 9.67 5.20 18.98
CA CYS A 226 10.74 4.26 19.25
C CYS A 226 12.09 4.98 19.29
N ASP A 227 12.92 4.69 20.28
CA ASP A 227 14.22 5.33 20.44
C ASP A 227 15.30 4.75 19.52
N ASP A 228 15.25 3.44 19.27
CA ASP A 228 16.24 2.72 18.46
C ASP A 228 15.53 1.80 17.45
N ILE A 229 15.61 2.15 16.18
CA ILE A 229 14.99 1.37 15.11
C ILE A 229 15.66 0.01 14.86
N THR A 230 16.90 -0.18 15.33
CA THR A 230 17.60 -1.47 15.20
C THR A 230 17.07 -2.52 16.16
N HIS A 231 16.49 -2.09 17.28
CA HIS A 231 15.80 -2.89 18.29
C HIS A 231 14.45 -2.24 18.62
N ALA A 232 13.59 -2.15 17.59
CA ALA A 232 12.40 -1.33 17.63
C ALA A 232 11.37 -1.80 18.66
N VAL A 233 11.13 -0.97 19.69
CA VAL A 233 10.11 -1.19 20.73
C VAL A 233 9.29 0.08 20.92
N ILE A 234 7.98 -0.05 20.87
CA ILE A 234 7.02 1.00 21.18
C ILE A 234 6.37 0.68 22.53
N ASP A 235 6.67 1.50 23.53
CA ASP A 235 6.12 1.33 24.89
C ASP A 235 4.69 1.87 25.01
N GLU A 236 4.40 2.99 24.33
CA GLU A 236 3.08 3.63 24.34
C GLU A 236 2.54 3.76 22.91
N GLU A 237 1.34 3.25 22.68
CA GLU A 237 0.64 3.28 21.41
C GLU A 237 -0.71 3.98 21.57
N LYS A 238 -0.90 5.09 20.87
CA LYS A 238 -2.13 5.88 20.87
C LYS A 238 -2.94 5.62 19.61
N ILE A 239 -4.21 5.23 19.72
CA ILE A 239 -5.09 5.12 18.55
C ILE A 239 -5.50 6.52 18.10
N ILE A 240 -5.11 6.90 16.89
CA ILE A 240 -5.38 8.21 16.27
C ILE A 240 -6.54 8.19 15.28
N SER A 241 -6.81 7.04 14.64
CA SER A 241 -7.98 6.85 13.77
C SER A 241 -8.71 5.58 14.17
N LYS A 242 -9.94 5.74 14.68
CA LYS A 242 -10.74 4.66 15.28
C LYS A 242 -11.64 3.99 14.24
N ARG A 243 -12.07 2.77 14.54
CA ARG A 243 -13.20 2.14 13.87
C ARG A 243 -14.49 2.83 14.29
N ILE A 244 -15.35 3.15 13.34
CA ILE A 244 -16.64 3.81 13.60
C ILE A 244 -17.72 3.08 12.82
N TYR A 245 -18.78 2.67 13.55
CA TYR A 245 -19.93 1.99 12.97
C TYR A 245 -20.58 2.79 11.84
N HIS A 246 -20.95 2.09 10.78
CA HIS A 246 -21.60 2.64 9.58
C HIS A 246 -20.78 3.70 8.84
N THR A 247 -19.47 3.61 8.95
CA THR A 247 -18.51 4.37 8.14
C THR A 247 -17.65 3.42 7.30
N LEU A 248 -16.75 3.97 6.50
CA LEU A 248 -15.81 3.17 5.72
C LEU A 248 -14.76 2.43 6.58
N THR A 249 -14.64 2.76 7.86
CA THR A 249 -13.68 2.15 8.82
C THR A 249 -14.33 1.20 9.83
N GLU A 250 -15.58 0.80 9.63
CA GLU A 250 -16.36 0.07 10.64
C GLU A 250 -15.78 -1.29 11.04
N SER A 251 -15.16 -2.01 10.11
CA SER A 251 -14.55 -3.31 10.38
C SER A 251 -13.11 -3.16 10.85
N LYS A 252 -12.30 -2.48 10.08
CA LYS A 252 -10.91 -2.13 10.37
C LYS A 252 -10.41 -1.05 9.43
N ASN A 253 -9.30 -0.42 9.79
CA ASN A 253 -8.57 0.49 8.92
C ASN A 253 -7.07 0.33 9.18
N GLY A 254 -6.25 0.92 8.32
CA GLY A 254 -4.80 0.85 8.46
C GLY A 254 -4.12 1.89 7.59
N ALA A 255 -2.93 2.30 8.02
CA ALA A 255 -2.08 3.15 7.21
C ALA A 255 -1.71 2.45 5.89
N GLY A 256 -1.67 3.21 4.84
CA GLY A 256 -1.31 2.73 3.50
C GLY A 256 0.10 3.11 3.11
N ALA A 257 0.25 4.16 2.31
CA ALA A 257 1.54 4.69 1.92
C ALA A 257 2.20 5.50 3.05
N VAL A 258 3.51 5.72 2.92
CA VAL A 258 4.25 6.66 3.78
C VAL A 258 3.64 8.06 3.68
N PRO A 259 3.46 8.78 4.79
CA PRO A 259 2.89 10.12 4.78
C PRO A 259 3.63 11.07 3.86
N ILE A 260 2.88 11.90 3.16
CA ILE A 260 3.41 12.92 2.27
C ILE A 260 3.41 14.26 3.02
N ARG A 261 4.57 14.93 3.07
CA ARG A 261 4.66 16.26 3.63
C ARG A 261 3.96 17.27 2.72
N GLY A 262 2.85 17.82 3.19
CA GLY A 262 2.15 18.93 2.57
C GLY A 262 2.64 20.29 3.09
N LYS A 263 1.94 21.36 2.70
CA LYS A 263 2.17 22.72 3.18
C LYS A 263 1.50 22.99 4.53
N LYS A 264 0.36 22.30 4.77
CA LYS A 264 -0.52 22.52 5.94
C LYS A 264 -0.56 21.31 6.89
N CYS A 265 -0.30 20.11 6.37
CA CYS A 265 -0.40 18.88 7.13
C CYS A 265 0.47 17.77 6.53
N TRP A 266 0.68 16.69 7.29
CA TRP A 266 1.07 15.41 6.74
C TRP A 266 -0.16 14.76 6.12
N ILE A 267 -0.07 14.39 4.85
CA ILE A 267 -1.14 13.75 4.08
C ILE A 267 -0.98 12.24 4.22
N ASN A 268 -1.94 11.59 4.85
CA ASN A 268 -1.97 10.15 5.05
C ASN A 268 -2.99 9.51 4.10
N ILE A 269 -2.54 8.55 3.27
CA ILE A 269 -3.41 7.73 2.43
C ILE A 269 -3.56 6.39 3.12
N ALA A 270 -4.78 6.07 3.53
CA ALA A 270 -5.10 4.89 4.33
C ALA A 270 -6.16 4.03 3.64
N HIS A 271 -6.34 2.81 4.10
CA HIS A 271 -7.45 1.95 3.68
C HIS A 271 -8.47 1.78 4.79
N GLY A 272 -9.73 1.83 4.40
CA GLY A 272 -10.86 1.51 5.24
C GLY A 272 -11.54 0.23 4.78
N VAL A 273 -12.06 -0.54 5.72
CA VAL A 273 -12.64 -1.86 5.47
C VAL A 273 -14.02 -1.96 6.12
N ARG A 274 -14.97 -2.45 5.35
CA ARG A 274 -16.29 -2.80 5.85
C ARG A 274 -16.73 -4.18 5.39
N ASN A 275 -17.60 -4.80 6.15
CA ASN A 275 -18.26 -6.04 5.77
C ASN A 275 -19.36 -5.78 4.74
N THR A 276 -19.49 -6.68 3.78
CA THR A 276 -20.59 -6.73 2.82
C THR A 276 -21.10 -8.15 2.71
N ALA A 277 -22.28 -8.34 2.10
CA ALA A 277 -22.80 -9.69 1.84
C ALA A 277 -21.87 -10.56 0.96
N ALA A 278 -20.98 -9.94 0.18
CA ALA A 278 -20.00 -10.60 -0.68
C ALA A 278 -18.58 -10.67 -0.09
N GLY A 279 -18.43 -10.43 1.20
CA GLY A 279 -17.14 -10.40 1.90
C GLY A 279 -16.67 -8.98 2.26
N LEU A 280 -15.38 -8.81 2.49
CA LEU A 280 -14.79 -7.54 2.87
C LEU A 280 -14.66 -6.62 1.65
N ARG A 281 -14.95 -5.34 1.82
CA ARG A 281 -14.68 -4.29 0.85
C ARG A 281 -13.63 -3.35 1.38
N TYR A 282 -12.56 -3.17 0.61
CA TYR A 282 -11.47 -2.22 0.89
C TYR A 282 -11.56 -1.02 -0.04
N VAL A 283 -11.41 0.16 0.54
CA VAL A 283 -11.35 1.44 -0.18
C VAL A 283 -10.22 2.29 0.39
N LEU A 284 -9.72 3.26 -0.38
CA LEU A 284 -8.79 4.24 0.15
C LEU A 284 -9.52 5.47 0.64
N TYR A 285 -9.02 6.04 1.73
CA TYR A 285 -9.39 7.35 2.24
C TYR A 285 -8.14 8.15 2.60
N VAL A 286 -8.27 9.44 2.82
CA VAL A 286 -7.18 10.31 3.21
C VAL A 286 -7.52 11.04 4.49
N PHE A 287 -6.52 11.31 5.32
CA PHE A 287 -6.63 12.18 6.49
C PHE A 287 -5.35 12.99 6.64
N GLY A 288 -5.46 14.16 7.28
CA GLY A 288 -4.34 15.05 7.54
C GLY A 288 -3.94 15.03 9.00
N THR A 289 -2.63 14.94 9.28
CA THR A 289 -2.10 15.10 10.64
C THR A 289 -1.26 16.36 10.74
N ASP A 290 -1.14 16.90 11.95
CA ASP A 290 -0.38 18.11 12.22
C ASP A 290 1.09 17.95 11.83
N LEU A 291 1.71 19.01 11.30
CA LEU A 291 3.11 18.96 10.83
C LEU A 291 4.12 18.77 11.96
N ASN A 292 3.81 19.25 13.15
CA ASN A 292 4.70 19.18 14.30
C ASN A 292 4.35 18.02 15.25
N ASP A 293 3.09 17.57 15.22
CA ASP A 293 2.59 16.44 16.00
C ASP A 293 1.81 15.47 15.10
N PRO A 294 2.48 14.55 14.39
CA PRO A 294 1.82 13.61 13.50
C PRO A 294 0.85 12.63 14.18
N SER A 295 0.81 12.62 15.52
CA SER A 295 -0.20 11.86 16.28
C SER A 295 -1.57 12.55 16.32
N LYS A 296 -1.63 13.83 15.92
CA LYS A 296 -2.83 14.65 15.96
C LYS A 296 -3.48 14.77 14.59
N VAL A 297 -4.64 14.16 14.44
CA VAL A 297 -5.46 14.31 13.23
C VAL A 297 -6.11 15.69 13.23
N ILE A 298 -5.97 16.43 12.13
CA ILE A 298 -6.49 17.80 11.95
C ILE A 298 -7.44 17.94 10.77
N ALA A 299 -7.52 16.95 9.88
CA ALA A 299 -8.45 16.92 8.76
C ALA A 299 -8.88 15.47 8.48
N GLU A 300 -10.19 15.23 8.46
CA GLU A 300 -10.82 13.94 8.16
C GLU A 300 -12.02 14.15 7.23
N PRO A 301 -11.79 14.22 5.90
CA PRO A 301 -12.88 14.36 4.94
C PRO A 301 -13.75 13.11 4.92
N SER A 302 -15.05 13.30 4.74
CA SER A 302 -16.02 12.22 4.59
C SER A 302 -15.82 11.42 3.31
N GLY A 303 -16.18 10.15 3.36
CA GLY A 303 -16.34 9.30 2.20
C GLY A 303 -15.05 8.65 1.69
N VAL A 304 -15.19 8.00 0.55
CA VAL A 304 -14.10 7.27 -0.09
C VAL A 304 -13.30 8.19 -1.00
N PHE A 305 -11.98 8.09 -0.91
CA PHE A 305 -11.08 8.79 -1.82
C PHE A 305 -10.89 8.02 -3.13
N LEU A 306 -10.56 6.73 -3.06
CA LEU A 306 -10.36 5.88 -4.22
C LEU A 306 -11.01 4.52 -4.00
N VAL A 307 -11.77 4.06 -5.02
CA VAL A 307 -12.48 2.77 -5.03
C VAL A 307 -12.13 1.98 -6.28
N PRO A 308 -12.28 0.64 -6.27
CA PRO A 308 -12.12 -0.14 -7.48
C PRO A 308 -13.24 0.17 -8.48
N LEU A 309 -12.90 0.34 -9.75
CA LEU A 309 -13.83 0.61 -10.84
C LEU A 309 -13.70 -0.45 -11.95
N GLY A 310 -14.82 -0.76 -12.61
CA GLY A 310 -14.82 -1.66 -13.76
C GLY A 310 -14.07 -2.97 -13.49
N LYS A 311 -13.04 -3.24 -14.30
CA LYS A 311 -12.20 -4.45 -14.17
C LYS A 311 -11.40 -4.53 -12.89
N GLU A 312 -11.16 -3.41 -12.19
CA GLU A 312 -10.49 -3.39 -10.89
C GLU A 312 -11.30 -4.04 -9.77
N ARG A 313 -12.58 -4.39 -10.03
CA ARG A 313 -13.46 -5.06 -9.04
C ARG A 313 -13.31 -6.57 -9.03
N VAL A 314 -12.55 -7.14 -9.95
CA VAL A 314 -12.44 -8.59 -10.16
C VAL A 314 -10.99 -9.02 -10.04
N GLY A 315 -10.75 -10.04 -9.23
CA GLY A 315 -9.46 -10.67 -8.98
C GLY A 315 -9.58 -11.68 -7.84
N ASP A 316 -8.48 -11.99 -7.18
CA ASP A 316 -8.43 -12.99 -6.11
C ASP A 316 -9.29 -12.57 -4.90
N VAL A 317 -9.33 -11.27 -4.61
CA VAL A 317 -10.21 -10.69 -3.60
C VAL A 317 -11.04 -9.57 -4.24
N SER A 318 -12.34 -9.81 -4.43
CA SER A 318 -13.23 -8.89 -5.14
C SER A 318 -13.45 -7.56 -4.40
N ASN A 319 -13.62 -6.46 -5.14
CA ASN A 319 -13.92 -5.12 -4.62
C ASN A 319 -12.88 -4.56 -3.65
N VAL A 320 -11.60 -4.80 -3.89
CA VAL A 320 -10.50 -4.34 -3.05
C VAL A 320 -9.59 -3.40 -3.83
N VAL A 321 -9.24 -2.26 -3.23
CA VAL A 321 -8.06 -1.47 -3.56
C VAL A 321 -7.22 -1.27 -2.32
N PHE A 322 -5.90 -1.35 -2.50
CA PHE A 322 -4.94 -1.27 -1.42
C PHE A 322 -3.68 -0.52 -1.86
N THR A 323 -3.08 0.28 -0.98
CA THR A 323 -1.85 1.03 -1.30
C THR A 323 -0.81 0.87 -0.19
N ASN A 324 0.45 0.72 -0.61
CA ASN A 324 1.61 0.74 0.26
C ASN A 324 2.62 1.79 -0.19
N GLY A 325 2.42 2.41 -1.34
CA GLY A 325 3.39 3.32 -1.91
C GLY A 325 2.77 4.55 -2.57
N ALA A 326 3.32 5.70 -2.21
CA ALA A 326 3.07 6.96 -2.91
C ALA A 326 4.39 7.72 -3.02
N ILE A 327 4.56 8.46 -4.11
CA ILE A 327 5.73 9.29 -4.36
C ILE A 327 5.26 10.72 -4.55
N ALA A 328 5.74 11.62 -3.72
CA ALA A 328 5.59 13.06 -3.94
C ALA A 328 6.89 13.61 -4.56
N ARG A 329 6.75 14.39 -5.61
CA ARG A 329 7.86 15.04 -6.30
C ARG A 329 8.00 16.49 -5.82
N GLU A 330 9.20 17.04 -5.97
CA GLU A 330 9.51 18.43 -5.60
C GLU A 330 8.60 19.46 -6.29
N ASN A 331 8.12 19.16 -7.49
CA ASN A 331 7.17 20.00 -8.23
C ASN A 331 5.71 19.90 -7.70
N GLY A 332 5.48 19.11 -6.65
CA GLY A 332 4.18 18.91 -6.04
C GLY A 332 3.32 17.80 -6.66
N GLU A 333 3.79 17.14 -7.71
CA GLU A 333 3.09 15.97 -8.27
C GLU A 333 3.16 14.78 -7.31
N VAL A 334 2.06 14.01 -7.25
CA VAL A 334 1.92 12.83 -6.40
C VAL A 334 1.49 11.64 -7.26
N TYR A 335 2.22 10.55 -7.13
CA TYR A 335 1.94 9.25 -7.73
C TYR A 335 1.49 8.30 -6.63
N ILE A 336 0.28 7.77 -6.73
CA ILE A 336 -0.30 6.83 -5.76
C ILE A 336 -0.36 5.46 -6.43
N TYR A 337 0.48 4.54 -6.00
CA TYR A 337 0.49 3.16 -6.50
C TYR A 337 -0.45 2.32 -5.66
N TYR A 338 -1.44 1.70 -6.30
CA TYR A 338 -2.43 0.88 -5.62
C TYR A 338 -2.64 -0.46 -6.33
N ALA A 339 -2.87 -1.49 -5.55
CA ALA A 339 -3.29 -2.78 -6.08
C ALA A 339 -4.80 -2.84 -6.21
N SER A 340 -5.30 -3.56 -7.21
CA SER A 340 -6.70 -3.94 -7.31
C SER A 340 -6.88 -5.44 -7.18
N CYS A 341 -7.81 -5.83 -6.29
CA CYS A 341 -8.26 -7.21 -6.08
C CYS A 341 -7.13 -8.22 -5.88
N ASP A 342 -6.02 -7.78 -5.25
CA ASP A 342 -4.81 -8.55 -4.95
C ASP A 342 -4.18 -9.24 -6.16
N THR A 343 -4.30 -8.64 -7.35
CA THR A 343 -3.81 -9.27 -8.60
C THR A 343 -2.88 -8.39 -9.44
N ARG A 344 -2.96 -7.07 -9.33
CA ARG A 344 -2.25 -6.15 -10.23
C ARG A 344 -2.08 -4.76 -9.64
N MET A 345 -1.03 -4.07 -10.09
CA MET A 345 -0.71 -2.72 -9.66
C MET A 345 -1.18 -1.67 -10.67
N HIS A 346 -1.73 -0.59 -10.16
CA HIS A 346 -2.13 0.60 -10.89
C HIS A 346 -1.42 1.83 -10.34
N VAL A 347 -1.56 2.96 -11.04
CA VAL A 347 -1.16 4.27 -10.56
C VAL A 347 -2.31 5.26 -10.74
N ALA A 348 -2.47 6.14 -9.76
CA ALA A 348 -3.24 7.38 -9.89
C ALA A 348 -2.31 8.57 -9.65
N THR A 349 -2.51 9.66 -10.37
CA THR A 349 -1.70 10.88 -10.21
C THR A 349 -2.55 12.06 -9.75
N THR A 350 -1.97 12.89 -8.89
CA THR A 350 -2.61 14.08 -8.34
C THR A 350 -1.54 15.12 -7.98
N THR A 351 -1.88 16.12 -7.18
CA THR A 351 -0.92 17.08 -6.62
C THR A 351 -1.16 17.27 -5.13
N ILE A 352 -0.13 17.73 -4.41
CA ILE A 352 -0.23 18.09 -2.99
C ILE A 352 -1.34 19.13 -2.78
N ASP A 353 -1.42 20.14 -3.64
CA ASP A 353 -2.44 21.20 -3.54
C ASP A 353 -3.88 20.65 -3.65
N LYS A 354 -4.13 19.71 -4.58
CA LYS A 354 -5.43 19.05 -4.70
C LYS A 354 -5.77 18.16 -3.50
N LEU A 355 -4.78 17.46 -2.95
CA LEU A 355 -4.97 16.64 -1.76
C LEU A 355 -5.28 17.50 -0.54
N GLU A 356 -4.58 18.61 -0.35
CA GLU A 356 -4.87 19.56 0.74
C GLU A 356 -6.22 20.25 0.55
N ASP A 357 -6.59 20.64 -0.67
CA ASP A 357 -7.92 21.18 -0.95
C ASP A 357 -9.02 20.17 -0.58
N TYR A 358 -8.85 18.92 -0.99
CA TYR A 358 -9.78 17.83 -0.64
C TYR A 358 -9.86 17.61 0.88
N LEU A 359 -8.71 17.61 1.57
CA LEU A 359 -8.64 17.40 3.02
C LEU A 359 -9.36 18.47 3.81
N PHE A 360 -9.17 19.75 3.47
CA PHE A 360 -9.66 20.86 4.29
C PHE A 360 -11.03 21.41 3.84
N ASN A 361 -11.45 21.12 2.60
CA ASN A 361 -12.70 21.65 2.05
C ASN A 361 -13.80 20.58 1.84
N THR A 362 -13.50 19.29 2.10
CA THR A 362 -14.51 18.24 2.11
C THR A 362 -15.09 18.10 3.52
N PRO A 363 -16.44 18.10 3.68
CA PRO A 363 -17.06 17.95 4.98
C PRO A 363 -16.68 16.64 5.67
N GLN A 364 -16.67 16.63 7.00
CA GLN A 364 -16.52 15.42 7.80
C GLN A 364 -17.74 14.51 7.67
N ASP A 365 -17.54 13.22 8.01
CA ASP A 365 -18.64 12.25 8.04
C ASP A 365 -19.70 12.68 9.06
N PRO A 366 -20.98 12.82 8.66
CA PRO A 366 -22.04 13.25 9.56
C PRO A 366 -22.49 12.15 10.55
N HIS A 367 -21.98 10.93 10.43
CA HIS A 367 -22.30 9.74 11.24
C HIS A 367 -23.79 9.34 11.29
N ARG A 368 -24.71 10.17 10.80
CA ARG A 368 -26.15 9.92 10.81
C ARG A 368 -26.78 10.30 9.48
N SER A 369 -27.69 9.46 9.00
CA SER A 369 -28.41 9.71 7.75
C SER A 369 -29.16 11.05 7.72
N PRO A 370 -29.88 11.50 8.76
CA PRO A 370 -30.54 12.81 8.75
C PRO A 370 -29.53 13.98 8.58
N ASP A 371 -28.36 13.88 9.21
CA ASP A 371 -27.32 14.91 9.12
C ASP A 371 -26.66 14.90 7.72
N CYS A 372 -26.50 13.73 7.11
CA CYS A 372 -26.06 13.58 5.72
C CYS A 372 -27.04 14.25 4.74
N VAL A 373 -28.36 14.06 4.92
CA VAL A 373 -29.38 14.70 4.11
C VAL A 373 -29.34 16.23 4.30
N LYS A 374 -29.17 16.72 5.53
CA LYS A 374 -29.05 18.14 5.83
C LYS A 374 -27.87 18.77 5.10
N GLN A 375 -26.67 18.19 5.22
CA GLN A 375 -25.47 18.65 4.49
C GLN A 375 -25.72 18.69 2.97
N ARG A 376 -26.39 17.68 2.42
CA ARG A 376 -26.72 17.64 0.99
C ARG A 376 -27.70 18.72 0.59
N CYS A 377 -28.73 18.99 1.39
CA CYS A 377 -29.68 20.07 1.14
C CYS A 377 -29.02 21.47 1.20
N GLU A 378 -28.11 21.68 2.15
CA GLU A 378 -27.34 22.94 2.26
C GLU A 378 -26.49 23.17 1.00
N LEU A 379 -25.77 22.14 0.51
CA LEU A 379 -24.99 22.21 -0.73
C LEU A 379 -25.89 22.50 -1.95
N ILE A 380 -27.01 21.81 -2.07
CA ILE A 380 -27.96 22.01 -3.17
C ILE A 380 -28.49 23.44 -3.17
N SER A 381 -28.92 23.95 -2.00
CA SER A 381 -29.42 25.32 -1.88
C SER A 381 -28.39 26.36 -2.31
N LYS A 382 -27.14 26.22 -1.83
CA LYS A 382 -26.01 27.05 -2.24
C LYS A 382 -25.83 27.05 -3.77
N ASN A 383 -25.82 25.86 -4.37
CA ASN A 383 -25.60 25.71 -5.81
C ASN A 383 -26.76 26.29 -6.63
N LEU A 384 -28.01 26.12 -6.18
CA LEU A 384 -29.18 26.73 -6.86
C LEU A 384 -29.17 28.25 -6.83
N GLU A 385 -28.62 28.87 -5.77
CA GLU A 385 -28.42 30.32 -5.71
C GLU A 385 -27.38 30.80 -6.73
N LEU A 386 -26.24 30.10 -6.81
CA LEU A 386 -25.21 30.38 -7.81
C LEU A 386 -25.76 30.29 -9.24
N LEU A 387 -26.50 29.22 -9.55
CA LEU A 387 -27.10 29.00 -10.87
C LEU A 387 -28.17 30.03 -11.24
N LYS A 388 -28.83 30.69 -10.26
CA LYS A 388 -29.75 31.79 -10.53
C LYS A 388 -29.02 33.07 -10.91
N ASN A 389 -27.82 33.29 -10.36
CA ASN A 389 -27.02 34.50 -10.59
C ASN A 389 -26.26 34.45 -11.92
N GLU A 390 -26.15 33.30 -12.58
CA GLU A 390 -25.54 33.14 -13.92
C GLU A 390 -26.55 33.36 -15.08
N LYS A 391 -27.84 33.48 -14.78
CA LYS A 391 -28.90 33.79 -15.77
C LYS A 391 -29.19 35.29 -15.78
#